data_ad91671f019f2bc4ce13d856d6faa699
#
_entry.id   ad91671f019f2bc4ce13d856d6faa699
#
_cell.length_a   1.000
_cell.length_b   1.000
_cell.length_c   1.000
_cell.angle_alpha   90.00
_cell.angle_beta   90.00
_cell.angle_gamma   90.00
#
_symmetry.space_group_name_H-M   'P 1'
#
loop_
_entity.id
_entity.type
_entity.pdbx_description
1 polymer ?
#
loop_
_entity_poly.entity_id
_entity_poly.type
_entity_poly.pdbx_seq_one_letter_code
_entity_poly.pdbx_strand_id
1 'polypeptide(L)'
;GAHLEGPYLSLKYKGAQSAENILNPIDDPPEEVLDAWNKILMMGAAPETKGCLSLGDELKKRGIVPSVAHSAASFETVEEAAKHGYCDITHIYSACSLCFKVNLFRVAGVVEAGLVMDEFTTQAIADLKHLPRGVLKLIYKSKGPEKMYLITDGLEFSASDVKENTVYPQENGVSVIYEDGVMKLADRSALAGSVATQSVCVKNMQSVGVPLYSAVRMASLTPAEVLGFGKTKGKIEKGYDADLILFDENINVKAAV
;
A
#
# COMPACT_ATOMS: atom_id res chain seq x y z
N GLY A 1 -0.76 -15.53 -2.02
CA GLY A 1 -0.79 -14.71 -3.21
C GLY A 1 0.10 -13.48 -3.09
N ALA A 2 0.09 -12.62 -4.09
CA ALA A 2 0.86 -11.40 -4.10
C ALA A 2 0.00 -10.17 -4.39
N HIS A 3 0.46 -9.04 -3.89
CA HIS A 3 0.14 -7.72 -4.40
C HIS A 3 1.26 -7.32 -5.37
N LEU A 4 0.93 -7.16 -6.64
CA LEU A 4 1.85 -6.74 -7.68
C LEU A 4 1.82 -5.20 -7.78
N GLU A 5 2.92 -4.53 -7.47
CA GLU A 5 3.03 -3.07 -7.52
C GLU A 5 3.53 -2.62 -8.91
N GLY A 6 2.61 -2.29 -9.78
CA GLY A 6 2.92 -1.94 -11.17
C GLY A 6 2.92 -3.18 -12.08
N PRO A 7 3.53 -3.10 -13.28
CA PRO A 7 4.43 -2.05 -13.78
C PRO A 7 3.76 -0.78 -14.36
N TYR A 8 2.45 -0.71 -14.43
CA TYR A 8 1.68 0.35 -15.09
C TYR A 8 1.47 1.58 -14.19
N LEU A 9 2.58 2.28 -13.89
CA LEU A 9 2.67 3.37 -12.94
C LEU A 9 2.88 4.72 -13.63
N SER A 10 2.75 5.81 -12.88
CA SER A 10 3.08 7.15 -13.35
C SER A 10 4.58 7.42 -13.22
N LEU A 11 5.25 7.75 -14.33
CA LEU A 11 6.65 8.19 -14.30
C LEU A 11 6.88 9.36 -13.36
N LYS A 12 5.90 10.27 -13.26
CA LYS A 12 5.97 11.43 -12.36
C LYS A 12 5.98 11.05 -10.88
N TYR A 13 5.31 9.95 -10.55
CA TYR A 13 5.15 9.44 -9.19
C TYR A 13 5.83 8.09 -8.99
N LYS A 14 6.87 7.80 -9.76
CA LYS A 14 7.56 6.51 -9.71
C LYS A 14 8.17 6.16 -8.33
N GLY A 15 8.39 7.15 -7.47
CA GLY A 15 9.06 6.91 -6.19
C GLY A 15 10.43 6.26 -6.38
N ALA A 16 10.65 5.14 -5.70
CA ALA A 16 11.85 4.33 -5.80
C ALA A 16 11.87 3.33 -6.98
N GLN A 17 10.77 3.22 -7.75
CA GLN A 17 10.71 2.32 -8.90
C GLN A 17 11.66 2.79 -10.01
N SER A 18 12.29 1.84 -10.72
CA SER A 18 13.12 2.17 -11.89
C SER A 18 12.25 2.65 -13.04
N ALA A 19 12.63 3.79 -13.65
CA ALA A 19 11.84 4.36 -14.75
C ALA A 19 11.78 3.45 -15.98
N GLU A 20 12.80 2.63 -16.21
CA GLU A 20 12.87 1.68 -17.32
C GLU A 20 11.89 0.50 -17.19
N ASN A 21 11.41 0.22 -15.97
CA ASN A 21 10.45 -0.84 -15.66
C ASN A 21 9.00 -0.33 -15.62
N ILE A 22 8.78 0.96 -15.87
CA ILE A 22 7.44 1.53 -15.91
C ILE A 22 6.90 1.41 -17.33
N LEU A 23 5.80 0.68 -17.46
CA LEU A 23 5.16 0.32 -18.71
C LEU A 23 3.79 1.01 -18.86
N ASN A 24 3.13 0.81 -19.98
CA ASN A 24 1.71 1.15 -20.14
C ASN A 24 0.97 -0.01 -20.82
N PRO A 25 -0.31 -0.26 -20.48
CA PRO A 25 -1.04 -1.44 -20.97
C PRO A 25 -1.34 -1.44 -22.48
N ILE A 26 -1.10 -0.34 -23.19
CA ILE A 26 -1.34 -0.26 -24.64
C ILE A 26 -0.17 -0.82 -25.42
N ASP A 27 1.04 -0.46 -25.02
CA ASP A 27 2.27 -0.87 -25.71
C ASP A 27 2.80 -2.20 -25.14
N ASP A 28 2.54 -2.45 -23.85
CA ASP A 28 2.96 -3.64 -23.11
C ASP A 28 1.73 -4.32 -22.51
N PRO A 29 1.04 -5.19 -23.28
CA PRO A 29 -0.22 -5.79 -22.86
C PRO A 29 -0.14 -6.56 -21.54
N PRO A 30 -1.13 -6.43 -20.64
CA PRO A 30 -1.08 -6.98 -19.29
C PRO A 30 -1.19 -8.51 -19.24
N GLU A 31 -1.63 -9.15 -20.31
CA GLU A 31 -1.85 -10.61 -20.38
C GLU A 31 -0.58 -11.38 -20.03
N GLU A 32 0.59 -10.97 -20.55
CA GLU A 32 1.86 -11.64 -20.24
C GLU A 32 2.17 -11.61 -18.74
N VAL A 33 1.93 -10.48 -18.09
CA VAL A 33 2.14 -10.32 -16.64
C VAL A 33 1.10 -11.12 -15.85
N LEU A 34 -0.18 -11.01 -16.22
CA LEU A 34 -1.29 -11.61 -15.50
C LEU A 34 -1.36 -13.13 -15.67
N ASP A 35 -0.93 -13.65 -16.82
CA ASP A 35 -0.93 -15.08 -17.11
C ASP A 35 0.34 -15.78 -16.61
N ALA A 36 1.42 -15.04 -16.39
CA ALA A 36 2.68 -15.58 -15.86
C ALA A 36 2.52 -16.17 -14.43
N TRP A 37 1.56 -15.65 -13.65
CA TRP A 37 1.36 -16.10 -12.29
C TRP A 37 -0.10 -16.02 -11.83
N ASN A 38 -0.70 -17.16 -11.54
CA ASN A 38 -2.10 -17.27 -11.13
C ASN A 38 -2.39 -16.94 -9.65
N LYS A 39 -1.41 -16.37 -8.92
CA LYS A 39 -1.53 -16.02 -7.50
C LYS A 39 -1.50 -14.52 -7.23
N ILE A 40 -1.69 -13.70 -8.25
CA ILE A 40 -1.88 -12.26 -8.09
C ILE A 40 -3.25 -12.04 -7.47
N LEU A 41 -3.31 -11.42 -6.32
CA LEU A 41 -4.55 -11.11 -5.59
C LEU A 41 -4.93 -9.64 -5.70
N MET A 42 -3.93 -8.78 -5.85
CA MET A 42 -4.07 -7.33 -5.99
C MET A 42 -3.03 -6.83 -6.98
N MET A 43 -3.37 -5.79 -7.72
CA MET A 43 -2.43 -5.12 -8.61
C MET A 43 -2.58 -3.60 -8.52
N GLY A 44 -1.47 -2.93 -8.26
CA GLY A 44 -1.37 -1.48 -8.25
C GLY A 44 -1.12 -0.92 -9.64
N ALA A 45 -1.88 0.11 -10.03
CA ALA A 45 -1.69 0.83 -11.28
C ALA A 45 -2.09 2.31 -11.15
N ALA A 46 -1.59 3.15 -12.06
CA ALA A 46 -1.90 4.58 -12.14
C ALA A 46 -3.06 4.80 -13.14
N PRO A 47 -4.28 5.08 -12.71
CA PRO A 47 -5.47 5.10 -13.57
C PRO A 47 -5.43 6.18 -14.66
N GLU A 48 -4.64 7.25 -14.47
CA GLU A 48 -4.42 8.29 -15.49
C GLU A 48 -3.53 7.82 -16.64
N THR A 49 -2.79 6.73 -16.46
CA THR A 49 -1.96 6.16 -17.52
C THR A 49 -2.87 5.49 -18.56
N LYS A 50 -2.57 5.76 -19.84
CA LYS A 50 -3.39 5.29 -20.95
C LYS A 50 -3.50 3.76 -20.93
N GLY A 51 -4.74 3.25 -20.96
CA GLY A 51 -5.06 1.83 -20.87
C GLY A 51 -5.33 1.32 -19.45
N CYS A 52 -4.97 2.05 -18.39
CA CYS A 52 -5.16 1.58 -17.01
C CYS A 52 -6.61 1.51 -16.54
N LEU A 53 -7.54 2.27 -17.12
CA LEU A 53 -8.97 2.09 -16.84
C LEU A 53 -9.44 0.71 -17.35
N SER A 54 -9.13 0.36 -18.60
CA SER A 54 -9.45 -0.97 -19.15
C SER A 54 -8.72 -2.11 -18.42
N LEU A 55 -7.51 -1.86 -17.91
CA LEU A 55 -6.81 -2.80 -17.04
C LEU A 55 -7.63 -3.08 -15.77
N GLY A 56 -8.23 -2.05 -15.17
CA GLY A 56 -9.10 -2.21 -13.99
C GLY A 56 -10.27 -3.17 -14.26
N ASP A 57 -10.92 -3.04 -15.42
CA ASP A 57 -12.00 -3.96 -15.85
C ASP A 57 -11.50 -5.40 -15.98
N GLU A 58 -10.31 -5.61 -16.57
CA GLU A 58 -9.72 -6.95 -16.74
C GLU A 58 -9.30 -7.55 -15.38
N LEU A 59 -8.69 -6.78 -14.50
CA LEU A 59 -8.34 -7.22 -13.15
C LEU A 59 -9.59 -7.68 -12.38
N LYS A 60 -10.63 -6.85 -12.38
CA LYS A 60 -11.91 -7.19 -11.73
C LYS A 60 -12.52 -8.47 -12.29
N LYS A 61 -12.50 -8.67 -13.61
CA LYS A 61 -12.98 -9.89 -14.29
C LYS A 61 -12.21 -11.13 -13.86
N ARG A 62 -10.89 -11.00 -13.59
CA ARG A 62 -10.03 -12.08 -13.09
C ARG A 62 -10.13 -12.29 -11.58
N GLY A 63 -10.90 -11.48 -10.86
CA GLY A 63 -10.99 -11.52 -9.40
C GLY A 63 -9.75 -10.98 -8.69
N ILE A 64 -8.95 -10.16 -9.38
CA ILE A 64 -7.80 -9.45 -8.83
C ILE A 64 -8.27 -8.06 -8.37
N VAL A 65 -7.88 -7.61 -7.19
CA VAL A 65 -8.25 -6.29 -6.64
C VAL A 65 -7.44 -5.20 -7.34
N PRO A 66 -8.07 -4.29 -8.11
CA PRO A 66 -7.35 -3.15 -8.69
C PRO A 66 -7.12 -2.08 -7.61
N SER A 67 -5.86 -1.68 -7.40
CA SER A 67 -5.48 -0.62 -6.46
C SER A 67 -4.86 0.55 -7.21
N VAL A 68 -5.15 1.78 -6.79
CA VAL A 68 -4.47 2.98 -7.30
C VAL A 68 -3.09 3.07 -6.65
N ALA A 69 -2.04 3.06 -7.45
CA ALA A 69 -0.66 3.10 -6.99
C ALA A 69 0.19 4.06 -7.84
N HIS A 70 1.16 4.74 -7.21
CA HIS A 70 2.13 5.59 -7.91
C HIS A 70 1.47 6.49 -8.96
N SER A 71 0.51 7.32 -8.54
CA SER A 71 -0.44 7.96 -9.45
C SER A 71 -0.44 9.50 -9.30
N ALA A 72 -0.49 10.17 -10.44
CA ALA A 72 -0.69 11.61 -10.57
C ALA A 72 -2.18 11.98 -10.79
N ALA A 73 -3.10 11.03 -10.64
CA ALA A 73 -4.51 11.22 -10.93
C ALA A 73 -5.13 12.38 -10.14
N SER A 74 -6.11 13.03 -10.74
CA SER A 74 -7.03 13.91 -10.02
C SER A 74 -8.11 13.08 -9.33
N PHE A 75 -8.85 13.71 -8.43
CA PHE A 75 -10.00 13.11 -7.76
C PHE A 75 -10.99 12.55 -8.77
N GLU A 76 -11.33 13.31 -9.81
CA GLU A 76 -12.28 12.92 -10.86
C GLU A 76 -11.76 11.70 -11.66
N THR A 77 -10.43 11.60 -11.85
CA THR A 77 -9.84 10.42 -12.48
C THR A 77 -9.97 9.18 -11.58
N VAL A 78 -9.85 9.34 -10.26
CA VAL A 78 -10.08 8.25 -9.30
C VAL A 78 -11.56 7.86 -9.25
N GLU A 79 -12.48 8.83 -9.31
CA GLU A 79 -13.93 8.54 -9.44
C GLU A 79 -14.25 7.73 -10.71
N GLU A 80 -13.60 8.06 -11.82
CA GLU A 80 -13.75 7.28 -13.04
C GLU A 80 -13.16 5.88 -12.87
N ALA A 81 -11.97 5.76 -12.26
CA ALA A 81 -11.33 4.48 -11.99
C ALA A 81 -12.19 3.55 -11.10
N ALA A 82 -12.96 4.10 -10.16
CA ALA A 82 -13.91 3.32 -9.36
C ALA A 82 -14.95 2.58 -10.22
N LYS A 83 -15.43 3.20 -11.31
CA LYS A 83 -16.37 2.58 -12.24
C LYS A 83 -15.73 1.39 -12.97
N HIS A 84 -14.41 1.43 -13.15
CA HIS A 84 -13.59 0.38 -13.75
C HIS A 84 -13.04 -0.65 -12.73
N GLY A 85 -13.59 -0.62 -11.49
CA GLY A 85 -13.31 -1.64 -10.47
C GLY A 85 -12.20 -1.29 -9.49
N TYR A 86 -11.47 -0.18 -9.65
CA TYR A 86 -10.53 0.27 -8.64
C TYR A 86 -11.25 0.55 -7.31
N CYS A 87 -10.73 -0.03 -6.22
CA CYS A 87 -11.40 0.04 -4.92
C CYS A 87 -10.40 0.12 -3.74
N ASP A 88 -9.12 0.31 -4.02
CA ASP A 88 -8.07 0.38 -3.01
C ASP A 88 -7.03 1.45 -3.39
N ILE A 89 -6.37 2.05 -2.38
CA ILE A 89 -5.25 2.97 -2.55
C ILE A 89 -4.02 2.37 -1.90
N THR A 90 -3.03 2.04 -2.71
CA THR A 90 -1.74 1.52 -2.27
C THR A 90 -0.97 2.61 -1.50
N HIS A 91 -0.41 2.26 -0.33
CA HIS A 91 0.44 3.12 0.52
C HIS A 91 0.12 4.61 0.43
N ILE A 92 -1.12 4.98 0.81
CA ILE A 92 -1.65 6.35 0.73
C ILE A 92 -0.63 7.39 1.23
N TYR A 93 -0.51 8.53 0.55
CA TYR A 93 0.51 9.59 0.68
C TYR A 93 1.88 9.26 0.05
N SER A 94 2.27 8.00 -0.09
CA SER A 94 3.51 7.64 -0.77
C SER A 94 3.27 7.60 -2.27
N ALA A 95 4.05 8.36 -3.03
CA ALA A 95 3.95 8.43 -4.50
C ALA A 95 2.50 8.61 -5.04
N CYS A 96 1.68 9.38 -4.34
CA CYS A 96 0.30 9.72 -4.70
C CYS A 96 0.13 11.24 -4.79
N SER A 97 -0.68 11.71 -5.75
CA SER A 97 -1.04 13.12 -5.85
C SER A 97 -1.81 13.59 -4.63
N LEU A 98 -1.42 14.76 -4.10
CA LEU A 98 -2.13 15.54 -3.09
C LEU A 98 -2.91 16.65 -3.80
N CYS A 99 -3.70 17.42 -3.07
CA CYS A 99 -4.34 18.62 -3.59
C CYS A 99 -3.32 19.56 -4.24
N PHE A 100 -3.43 19.77 -5.53
CA PHE A 100 -2.53 20.60 -6.34
C PHE A 100 -3.27 21.76 -7.00
N LYS A 101 -2.58 22.55 -7.80
CA LYS A 101 -3.17 23.70 -8.52
C LYS A 101 -3.07 23.49 -10.02
N VAL A 102 -4.17 23.78 -10.72
CA VAL A 102 -4.22 23.91 -12.17
C VAL A 102 -4.81 25.30 -12.47
N ASN A 103 -4.09 26.16 -13.19
CA ASN A 103 -4.53 27.52 -13.51
C ASN A 103 -5.09 28.27 -12.28
N LEU A 104 -4.38 28.21 -11.15
CA LEU A 104 -4.73 28.79 -9.84
C LEU A 104 -5.82 28.09 -9.06
N PHE A 105 -6.62 27.24 -9.66
CA PHE A 105 -7.69 26.49 -8.99
C PHE A 105 -7.15 25.26 -8.29
N ARG A 106 -7.75 24.92 -7.13
CA ARG A 106 -7.43 23.68 -6.42
C ARG A 106 -8.06 22.49 -7.13
N VAL A 107 -7.26 21.44 -7.28
CA VAL A 107 -7.69 20.14 -7.78
C VAL A 107 -7.31 19.12 -6.71
N ALA A 108 -8.26 18.33 -6.24
CA ALA A 108 -8.00 17.25 -5.30
C ALA A 108 -7.29 16.10 -6.03
N GLY A 109 -6.46 15.35 -5.30
CA GLY A 109 -5.69 14.25 -5.83
C GLY A 109 -6.16 12.89 -5.34
N VAL A 110 -5.30 11.89 -5.54
CA VAL A 110 -5.51 10.51 -5.09
C VAL A 110 -5.69 10.43 -3.58
N VAL A 111 -4.92 11.22 -2.82
CA VAL A 111 -5.01 11.19 -1.35
C VAL A 111 -6.38 11.64 -0.87
N GLU A 112 -6.90 12.75 -1.39
CA GLU A 112 -8.23 13.24 -1.04
C GLU A 112 -9.31 12.23 -1.45
N ALA A 113 -9.21 11.63 -2.63
CA ALA A 113 -10.13 10.59 -3.08
C ALA A 113 -10.10 9.39 -2.11
N GLY A 114 -8.91 8.87 -1.78
CA GLY A 114 -8.74 7.77 -0.85
C GLY A 114 -9.32 8.05 0.55
N LEU A 115 -9.29 9.32 1.00
CA LEU A 115 -9.81 9.69 2.32
C LEU A 115 -11.34 9.85 2.37
N VAL A 116 -11.99 10.28 1.28
CA VAL A 116 -13.41 10.66 1.30
C VAL A 116 -14.34 9.71 0.56
N MET A 117 -13.83 8.94 -0.42
CA MET A 117 -14.67 7.99 -1.18
C MET A 117 -14.86 6.70 -0.38
N ASP A 118 -16.11 6.36 -0.09
CA ASP A 118 -16.46 5.18 0.72
C ASP A 118 -16.17 3.85 0.02
N GLU A 119 -16.09 3.84 -1.32
CA GLU A 119 -15.78 2.68 -2.14
C GLU A 119 -14.33 2.18 -1.93
N PHE A 120 -13.42 3.09 -1.59
CA PHE A 120 -12.01 2.77 -1.46
C PHE A 120 -11.61 2.34 -0.06
N THR A 121 -10.79 1.31 0.01
CA THR A 121 -9.92 1.02 1.14
C THR A 121 -8.58 1.74 0.97
N THR A 122 -7.83 1.93 2.05
CA THR A 122 -6.53 2.61 2.01
C THR A 122 -5.47 1.83 2.77
N GLN A 123 -4.33 1.65 2.15
CA GLN A 123 -3.15 1.07 2.77
C GLN A 123 -2.32 2.16 3.45
N ALA A 124 -1.85 1.91 4.66
CA ALA A 124 -1.04 2.86 5.40
C ALA A 124 0.24 2.21 5.95
N ILE A 125 1.40 2.78 5.59
CA ILE A 125 2.69 2.40 6.17
C ILE A 125 2.82 3.09 7.53
N ALA A 126 2.52 2.36 8.60
CA ALA A 126 2.46 2.94 9.95
C ALA A 126 3.80 2.85 10.72
N ASP A 127 4.92 3.06 10.04
CA ASP A 127 6.27 3.03 10.60
C ASP A 127 6.70 4.34 11.29
N LEU A 128 5.87 5.40 11.24
CA LEU A 128 6.15 6.78 11.69
C LEU A 128 7.28 7.48 10.93
N LYS A 129 7.74 6.91 9.82
CA LYS A 129 8.74 7.49 8.91
C LYS A 129 8.08 7.96 7.61
N HIS A 130 7.30 7.08 6.97
CA HIS A 130 6.48 7.42 5.81
C HIS A 130 5.32 8.33 6.19
N LEU A 131 4.61 8.01 7.27
CA LEU A 131 3.43 8.75 7.72
C LEU A 131 3.64 9.27 9.15
N PRO A 132 3.70 10.62 9.35
CA PRO A 132 3.78 11.19 10.68
C PRO A 132 2.48 10.98 11.45
N ARG A 133 2.56 11.05 12.81
CA ARG A 133 1.46 10.79 13.75
C ARG A 133 0.14 11.48 13.37
N GLY A 134 0.21 12.73 12.94
CA GLY A 134 -0.98 13.52 12.58
C GLY A 134 -1.68 12.98 11.34
N VAL A 135 -0.91 12.52 10.35
CA VAL A 135 -1.43 11.93 9.11
C VAL A 135 -2.07 10.56 9.38
N LEU A 136 -1.42 9.68 10.16
CA LEU A 136 -2.03 8.41 10.58
C LEU A 136 -3.37 8.61 11.30
N LYS A 137 -3.45 9.62 12.19
CA LYS A 137 -4.72 9.99 12.84
C LYS A 137 -5.77 10.50 11.86
N LEU A 138 -5.37 11.29 10.86
CA LEU A 138 -6.26 11.80 9.82
C LEU A 138 -6.86 10.66 9.01
N ILE A 139 -6.03 9.73 8.51
CA ILE A 139 -6.49 8.57 7.75
C ILE A 139 -7.45 7.73 8.58
N TYR A 140 -7.09 7.42 9.83
CA TYR A 140 -7.94 6.64 10.73
C TYR A 140 -9.30 7.32 11.01
N LYS A 141 -9.31 8.64 11.21
CA LYS A 141 -10.56 9.39 11.42
C LYS A 141 -11.44 9.42 10.18
N SER A 142 -10.84 9.45 9.00
CA SER A 142 -11.58 9.50 7.73
C SER A 142 -12.14 8.13 7.34
N LYS A 143 -11.36 7.07 7.52
CA LYS A 143 -11.66 5.73 6.98
C LYS A 143 -12.14 4.72 8.03
N GLY A 144 -11.78 4.92 9.29
CA GLY A 144 -12.03 3.91 10.33
C GLY A 144 -11.24 2.62 10.11
N PRO A 145 -11.37 1.66 11.05
CA PRO A 145 -10.59 0.41 10.99
C PRO A 145 -11.10 -0.58 9.93
N GLU A 146 -12.28 -0.35 9.36
CA GLU A 146 -12.89 -1.19 8.30
C GLU A 146 -12.40 -0.82 6.88
N LYS A 147 -11.92 0.41 6.70
CA LYS A 147 -11.52 0.95 5.39
C LYS A 147 -10.07 1.41 5.33
N MET A 148 -9.35 1.39 6.45
CA MET A 148 -7.91 1.58 6.54
C MET A 148 -7.27 0.26 6.96
N TYR A 149 -6.17 -0.13 6.34
CA TYR A 149 -5.38 -1.27 6.80
C TYR A 149 -3.88 -1.00 6.76
N LEU A 150 -3.16 -1.73 7.60
CA LEU A 150 -1.74 -1.51 7.82
C LEU A 150 -0.93 -2.41 6.89
N ILE A 151 0.05 -1.82 6.27
CA ILE A 151 1.08 -2.51 5.50
C ILE A 151 2.45 -2.10 6.01
N THR A 152 3.44 -2.91 5.75
CA THR A 152 4.84 -2.57 6.06
C THR A 152 5.55 -1.93 4.89
N ASP A 153 5.16 -2.28 3.66
CA ASP A 153 5.95 -1.95 2.46
C ASP A 153 7.44 -2.28 2.68
N GLY A 154 7.65 -3.45 3.30
CA GLY A 154 8.96 -3.85 3.81
C GLY A 154 9.83 -4.44 2.73
N LEU A 155 11.06 -3.95 2.64
CA LEU A 155 12.10 -4.58 1.83
C LEU A 155 12.55 -5.92 2.44
N GLU A 156 13.35 -6.67 1.71
CA GLU A 156 13.98 -7.92 2.16
C GLU A 156 14.77 -7.78 3.47
N PHE A 157 15.16 -6.55 3.81
CA PHE A 157 15.86 -6.20 5.05
C PHE A 157 14.94 -6.04 6.27
N SER A 158 13.62 -6.16 6.13
CA SER A 158 12.68 -6.05 7.25
C SER A 158 12.94 -7.14 8.28
N ALA A 159 12.94 -6.75 9.56
CA ALA A 159 13.28 -7.64 10.70
C ALA A 159 14.70 -8.21 10.68
N SER A 160 15.63 -7.62 9.94
CA SER A 160 17.05 -7.98 9.95
C SER A 160 17.90 -6.91 10.68
N ASP A 161 19.13 -7.27 10.99
CA ASP A 161 20.12 -6.37 11.63
C ASP A 161 20.77 -5.44 10.58
N VAL A 162 20.01 -4.47 10.07
CA VAL A 162 20.54 -3.45 9.18
C VAL A 162 21.40 -2.43 9.93
N LYS A 163 22.50 -2.02 9.32
CA LYS A 163 23.45 -1.07 9.91
C LYS A 163 23.19 0.34 9.39
N GLU A 164 23.15 1.29 10.31
CA GLU A 164 23.01 2.71 10.00
C GLU A 164 24.10 3.19 9.03
N ASN A 165 23.74 4.04 8.06
CA ASN A 165 24.60 4.59 7.03
C ASN A 165 25.26 3.52 6.13
N THR A 166 24.62 2.37 5.95
CA THR A 166 25.13 1.30 5.09
C THR A 166 24.29 1.20 3.82
N VAL A 167 24.99 1.11 2.68
CA VAL A 167 24.36 0.93 1.36
C VAL A 167 24.19 -0.55 1.08
N TYR A 168 23.00 -0.92 0.65
CA TYR A 168 22.60 -2.28 0.28
C TYR A 168 22.20 -2.31 -1.20
N PRO A 169 22.90 -3.05 -2.06
CA PRO A 169 22.45 -3.27 -3.43
C PRO A 169 21.25 -4.22 -3.45
N GLN A 170 20.29 -3.95 -4.32
CA GLN A 170 19.16 -4.84 -4.58
C GLN A 170 19.33 -5.56 -5.91
N GLU A 171 18.65 -6.70 -6.09
CA GLU A 171 18.73 -7.52 -7.31
C GLU A 171 18.21 -6.77 -8.56
N ASN A 172 17.30 -5.82 -8.39
CA ASN A 172 16.78 -4.97 -9.47
C ASN A 172 17.74 -3.87 -9.93
N GLY A 173 18.97 -3.84 -9.43
CA GLY A 173 20.01 -2.85 -9.76
C GLY A 173 19.88 -1.52 -9.00
N VAL A 174 18.85 -1.36 -8.16
CA VAL A 174 18.69 -0.19 -7.30
C VAL A 174 19.51 -0.38 -6.02
N SER A 175 20.22 0.65 -5.57
CA SER A 175 20.89 0.63 -4.28
C SER A 175 20.12 1.47 -3.26
N VAL A 176 19.95 0.93 -2.06
CA VAL A 176 19.28 1.62 -0.94
C VAL A 176 20.26 1.82 0.21
N ILE A 177 20.02 2.84 1.03
CA ILE A 177 20.77 3.13 2.23
C ILE A 177 19.84 3.10 3.44
N TYR A 178 20.25 2.44 4.52
CA TYR A 178 19.56 2.53 5.80
C TYR A 178 20.03 3.75 6.56
N GLU A 179 19.15 4.72 6.81
CA GLU A 179 19.47 5.98 7.45
C GLU A 179 18.22 6.55 8.13
N ASP A 180 18.38 7.11 9.33
CA ASP A 180 17.27 7.67 10.13
C ASP A 180 16.17 6.64 10.47
N GLY A 181 16.50 5.35 10.49
CA GLY A 181 15.56 4.26 10.78
C GLY A 181 14.59 3.94 9.66
N VAL A 182 14.96 4.23 8.40
CA VAL A 182 14.17 3.93 7.19
C VAL A 182 15.10 3.66 6.01
N MET A 183 14.63 2.94 5.01
CA MET A 183 15.36 2.81 3.75
C MET A 183 15.08 4.01 2.84
N LYS A 184 16.13 4.49 2.20
CA LYS A 184 16.12 5.55 1.18
C LYS A 184 16.84 5.04 -0.06
N LEU A 185 16.55 5.58 -1.22
CA LEU A 185 17.46 5.43 -2.36
C LEU A 185 18.86 5.92 -1.97
N ALA A 186 19.91 5.31 -2.48
CA ALA A 186 21.29 5.67 -2.12
C ALA A 186 21.64 7.14 -2.45
N ASP A 187 20.97 7.72 -3.45
CA ASP A 187 21.06 9.15 -3.80
C ASP A 187 20.15 10.05 -2.93
N ARG A 188 19.37 9.47 -2.01
CA ARG A 188 18.41 10.15 -1.10
C ARG A 188 17.28 10.90 -1.80
N SER A 189 16.99 10.57 -3.04
CA SER A 189 15.90 11.20 -3.81
C SER A 189 14.50 10.76 -3.39
N ALA A 190 14.36 9.57 -2.75
CA ALA A 190 13.09 9.04 -2.25
C ALA A 190 13.30 8.07 -1.08
N LEU A 191 12.25 7.86 -0.28
CA LEU A 191 12.14 6.67 0.57
C LEU A 191 11.99 5.44 -0.33
N ALA A 192 12.51 4.31 0.10
CA ALA A 192 12.57 3.08 -0.70
C ALA A 192 12.05 1.89 0.13
N GLY A 193 10.77 1.95 0.50
CA GLY A 193 10.15 0.98 1.38
C GLY A 193 10.60 1.08 2.84
N SER A 194 10.15 0.16 3.68
CA SER A 194 10.40 0.19 5.11
C SER A 194 11.22 -1.02 5.60
N VAL A 195 11.63 -0.95 6.86
CA VAL A 195 12.17 -2.08 7.63
C VAL A 195 11.24 -2.47 8.78
N ALA A 196 10.08 -1.85 8.85
CA ALA A 196 9.11 -2.09 9.92
C ALA A 196 8.49 -3.49 9.81
N THR A 197 8.20 -4.08 10.96
CA THR A 197 7.35 -5.26 11.05
C THR A 197 5.90 -4.85 11.27
N GLN A 198 4.96 -5.76 11.00
CA GLN A 198 3.53 -5.48 11.23
C GLN A 198 3.22 -5.19 12.70
N SER A 199 3.93 -5.83 13.65
CA SER A 199 3.79 -5.54 15.08
C SER A 199 4.21 -4.11 15.44
N VAL A 200 5.24 -3.58 14.79
CA VAL A 200 5.65 -2.17 14.92
C VAL A 200 4.56 -1.24 14.40
N CYS A 201 3.93 -1.55 13.27
CA CYS A 201 2.81 -0.76 12.74
C CYS A 201 1.63 -0.73 13.72
N VAL A 202 1.23 -1.87 14.29
CA VAL A 202 0.18 -1.96 15.32
C VAL A 202 0.53 -1.12 16.55
N LYS A 203 1.76 -1.25 17.07
CA LYS A 203 2.27 -0.48 18.20
C LYS A 203 2.23 1.03 17.93
N ASN A 204 2.64 1.45 16.75
CA ASN A 204 2.63 2.84 16.34
C ASN A 204 1.21 3.40 16.26
N MET A 205 0.24 2.64 15.72
CA MET A 205 -1.16 3.05 15.71
C MET A 205 -1.72 3.22 17.13
N GLN A 206 -1.39 2.32 18.05
CA GLN A 206 -1.75 2.48 19.46
C GLN A 206 -1.13 3.75 20.07
N SER A 207 0.14 4.03 19.77
CA SER A 207 0.85 5.21 20.26
C SER A 207 0.25 6.53 19.77
N VAL A 208 -0.47 6.53 18.67
CA VAL A 208 -1.18 7.71 18.17
C VAL A 208 -2.62 7.81 18.67
N GLY A 209 -3.03 6.91 19.56
CA GLY A 209 -4.32 6.93 20.25
C GLY A 209 -5.42 6.10 19.59
N VAL A 210 -5.05 5.19 18.67
CA VAL A 210 -5.99 4.21 18.11
C VAL A 210 -6.14 3.05 19.09
N PRO A 211 -7.36 2.57 19.41
CA PRO A 211 -7.56 1.41 20.25
C PRO A 211 -6.85 0.17 19.72
N LEU A 212 -6.26 -0.65 20.59
CA LEU A 212 -5.50 -1.84 20.21
C LEU A 212 -6.31 -2.78 19.29
N TYR A 213 -7.57 -3.03 19.66
CA TYR A 213 -8.48 -3.84 18.86
C TYR A 213 -8.62 -3.33 17.41
N SER A 214 -8.74 -2.00 17.22
CA SER A 214 -8.83 -1.39 15.90
C SER A 214 -7.50 -1.53 15.13
N ALA A 215 -6.36 -1.33 15.81
CA ALA A 215 -5.05 -1.50 15.21
C ALA A 215 -4.78 -2.95 14.77
N VAL A 216 -5.19 -3.93 15.60
CA VAL A 216 -5.11 -5.36 15.26
C VAL A 216 -6.06 -5.69 14.09
N ARG A 217 -7.30 -5.18 14.09
CA ARG A 217 -8.23 -5.35 12.96
C ARG A 217 -7.62 -4.86 11.64
N MET A 218 -7.03 -3.66 11.66
CA MET A 218 -6.37 -3.08 10.48
C MET A 218 -5.14 -3.90 10.01
N ALA A 219 -4.53 -4.69 10.89
CA ALA A 219 -3.38 -5.52 10.57
C ALA A 219 -3.77 -6.97 10.17
N SER A 220 -5.03 -7.37 10.31
CA SER A 220 -5.47 -8.76 10.13
C SER A 220 -6.78 -8.88 9.35
N LEU A 221 -7.92 -8.59 9.99
CA LEU A 221 -9.24 -8.83 9.39
C LEU A 221 -9.49 -7.92 8.19
N THR A 222 -9.20 -6.62 8.29
CA THR A 222 -9.46 -5.68 7.20
C THR A 222 -8.71 -6.04 5.91
N PRO A 223 -7.39 -6.30 5.91
CA PRO A 223 -6.72 -6.78 4.69
C PRO A 223 -7.24 -8.16 4.23
N ALA A 224 -7.65 -9.04 5.15
CA ALA A 224 -8.26 -10.31 4.76
C ALA A 224 -9.60 -10.10 4.05
N GLU A 225 -10.44 -9.18 4.51
CA GLU A 225 -11.70 -8.82 3.86
C GLU A 225 -11.46 -8.22 2.47
N VAL A 226 -10.49 -7.32 2.31
CA VAL A 226 -10.12 -6.71 1.03
C VAL A 226 -9.70 -7.77 0.00
N LEU A 227 -8.94 -8.77 0.43
CA LEU A 227 -8.42 -9.85 -0.42
C LEU A 227 -9.37 -11.05 -0.54
N GLY A 228 -10.59 -10.97 0.00
CA GLY A 228 -11.60 -12.02 -0.11
C GLY A 228 -11.46 -13.17 0.91
N PHE A 229 -10.53 -13.07 1.88
CA PHE A 229 -10.31 -14.09 2.93
C PHE A 229 -11.04 -13.80 4.25
N GLY A 230 -11.85 -12.77 4.33
CA GLY A 230 -12.50 -12.32 5.57
C GLY A 230 -13.49 -13.34 6.18
N LYS A 231 -13.79 -14.44 5.48
CA LYS A 231 -14.61 -15.55 6.01
C LYS A 231 -13.77 -16.68 6.61
N THR A 232 -12.45 -16.65 6.45
CA THR A 232 -11.55 -17.71 6.90
C THR A 232 -10.37 -17.20 7.72
N LYS A 233 -10.03 -15.90 7.62
CA LYS A 233 -8.87 -15.31 8.29
C LYS A 233 -9.23 -14.04 9.06
N GLY A 234 -8.40 -13.71 10.05
CA GLY A 234 -8.43 -12.45 10.78
C GLY A 234 -9.35 -12.43 12.00
N LYS A 235 -9.95 -13.56 12.38
CA LYS A 235 -10.78 -13.68 13.60
C LYS A 235 -10.42 -14.93 14.40
N ILE A 236 -10.63 -14.85 15.71
CA ILE A 236 -10.61 -15.99 16.62
C ILE A 236 -12.06 -16.49 16.75
N GLU A 237 -12.50 -17.28 15.79
CA GLU A 237 -13.88 -17.75 15.68
C GLU A 237 -13.91 -19.16 15.08
N LYS A 238 -14.91 -19.98 15.47
CA LYS A 238 -15.06 -21.34 14.92
C LYS A 238 -15.25 -21.31 13.41
N GLY A 239 -14.40 -22.05 12.70
CA GLY A 239 -14.40 -22.13 11.23
C GLY A 239 -13.37 -21.20 10.57
N TYR A 240 -12.68 -20.36 11.35
CA TYR A 240 -11.53 -19.59 10.87
C TYR A 240 -10.23 -20.36 11.05
N ASP A 241 -9.25 -20.04 10.21
CA ASP A 241 -7.89 -20.57 10.34
C ASP A 241 -7.28 -20.13 11.68
N ALA A 242 -6.54 -21.03 12.31
CA ALA A 242 -5.90 -20.76 13.59
C ALA A 242 -4.54 -20.04 13.43
N ASP A 243 -4.48 -19.03 12.56
CA ASP A 243 -3.33 -18.16 12.41
C ASP A 243 -3.29 -17.19 13.61
N LEU A 244 -2.60 -17.57 14.68
CA LEU A 244 -2.62 -16.86 15.95
C LEU A 244 -1.25 -16.30 16.31
N ILE A 245 -1.22 -15.13 16.89
CA ILE A 245 -0.01 -14.56 17.51
C ILE A 245 -0.26 -14.27 18.99
N LEU A 246 0.74 -14.58 19.80
CA LEU A 246 0.80 -14.16 21.20
C LEU A 246 1.83 -13.02 21.33
N PHE A 247 1.44 -11.92 21.94
CA PHE A 247 2.33 -10.78 22.19
C PHE A 247 2.15 -10.25 23.61
N ASP A 248 3.16 -9.56 24.14
CA ASP A 248 3.12 -8.92 25.46
C ASP A 248 2.43 -7.54 25.41
N GLU A 249 2.33 -6.88 26.56
CA GLU A 249 1.73 -5.55 26.71
C GLU A 249 2.40 -4.45 25.85
N ASN A 250 3.63 -4.68 25.41
CA ASN A 250 4.40 -3.81 24.52
C ASN A 250 4.31 -4.22 23.05
N ILE A 251 3.42 -5.16 22.73
CA ILE A 251 3.20 -5.73 21.36
C ILE A 251 4.49 -6.40 20.82
N ASN A 252 5.33 -6.94 21.68
CA ASN A 252 6.41 -7.81 21.25
C ASN A 252 5.86 -9.22 21.04
N VAL A 253 5.96 -9.74 19.83
CA VAL A 253 5.49 -11.10 19.49
C VAL A 253 6.34 -12.12 20.23
N LYS A 254 5.68 -13.04 20.95
CA LYS A 254 6.28 -14.12 21.73
C LYS A 254 6.13 -15.48 21.06
N ALA A 255 5.04 -15.67 20.31
CA ALA A 255 4.78 -16.89 19.56
C ALA A 255 3.85 -16.62 18.37
N ALA A 256 3.97 -17.41 17.35
CA ALA A 256 3.05 -17.52 16.22
C ALA A 256 2.70 -19.00 16.01
N VAL A 257 1.43 -19.29 15.73
CA VAL A 257 0.88 -20.63 15.52
C VAL A 257 0.21 -20.66 14.15
#